data_917d53d08e6a2cab632fbd6939e72ba5
#
_entry.id   917d53d08e6a2cab632fbd6939e72ba5
#
_cell.length_a   1.000
_cell.length_b   1.000
_cell.length_c   1.000
_cell.angle_alpha   90.00
_cell.angle_beta   90.00
_cell.angle_gamma   90.00
#
_symmetry.space_group_name_H-M   'P 1'
#
loop_
_entity.id
_entity.type
_entity.pdbx_description
1 polymer ?
#
loop_
_entity_poly.entity_id
_entity_poly.type
_entity_poly.pdbx_seq_one_letter_code
_entity_poly.pdbx_strand_id
1 'polypeptide(L)'
;MEKNEINVNSEMEGMRLDRYLRKSLKNEPLSRIFGAIRSGDVKVNGKKTKENYRLLLNDKIIIKNLSMENIKKTKKTENKIKKFQISQNELEKYKKMIIFENEDFFIVNKAEKIPMHKGTGHKYGLAEVFKKIYKKENINFANRLDFETSGLVIGCKTLKFLRYISQKIRDNEVHKKYFAIVHNRKFKKKNKFLENNFEENKKDFKIENYLTTAENRVIVSENPVSRESKKSITYFKYTNIDKLKNQKKILDLLGKNKNILLLDIELITGRKHQIRAQLADKELFIVGDKKYGIKDRSVRFFLCCYFLSFDEYKFSILDRVFF
;
A
#
# COMPACT_ATOMS: atom_id res chain seq x y z
N MET A 1 -0.36 0.40 45.58
CA MET A 1 -0.91 0.34 44.19
C MET A 1 0.08 1.06 43.29
N GLU A 2 0.70 0.34 42.37
CA GLU A 2 1.61 0.97 41.40
C GLU A 2 0.82 1.90 40.48
N LYS A 3 1.21 3.17 40.48
CA LYS A 3 0.70 4.20 39.59
C LYS A 3 1.80 4.51 38.58
N ASN A 4 1.57 4.19 37.33
CA ASN A 4 2.51 4.51 36.27
C ASN A 4 2.04 5.76 35.53
N GLU A 5 2.91 6.75 35.38
CA GLU A 5 2.66 7.97 34.62
C GLU A 5 3.54 8.02 33.35
N ILE A 6 2.95 8.42 32.24
CA ILE A 6 3.62 8.51 30.95
C ILE A 6 3.27 9.85 30.31
N ASN A 7 4.27 10.63 29.96
CA ASN A 7 4.09 11.84 29.19
C ASN A 7 4.10 11.51 27.69
N VAL A 8 3.09 12.01 26.98
CA VAL A 8 2.98 11.84 25.53
C VAL A 8 3.99 12.73 24.82
N ASN A 9 4.88 12.11 24.08
CA ASN A 9 5.85 12.79 23.24
C ASN A 9 5.37 12.90 21.77
N SER A 10 6.15 13.52 20.91
CA SER A 10 5.84 13.71 19.50
C SER A 10 5.62 12.40 18.72
N GLU A 11 6.21 11.28 19.13
CA GLU A 11 5.98 9.97 18.50
C GLU A 11 4.62 9.37 18.84
N MET A 12 4.08 9.70 20.01
CA MET A 12 2.78 9.21 20.50
C MET A 12 1.62 10.11 20.08
N GLU A 13 1.89 11.38 19.78
CA GLU A 13 0.88 12.37 19.41
C GLU A 13 -0.03 11.88 18.27
N GLY A 14 -1.35 12.08 18.43
CA GLY A 14 -2.40 11.66 17.48
C GLY A 14 -2.64 10.13 17.44
N MET A 15 -1.90 9.33 18.20
CA MET A 15 -2.18 7.89 18.35
C MET A 15 -3.45 7.71 19.21
N ARG A 16 -4.28 6.72 18.87
CA ARG A 16 -5.42 6.36 19.72
C ARG A 16 -4.90 5.74 21.02
N LEU A 17 -5.55 6.06 22.14
CA LEU A 17 -5.20 5.57 23.47
C LEU A 17 -5.18 4.03 23.51
N ASP A 18 -6.21 3.36 23.00
CA ASP A 18 -6.29 1.90 22.94
C ASP A 18 -5.10 1.29 22.18
N ARG A 19 -4.74 1.89 21.05
CA ARG A 19 -3.61 1.43 20.24
C ARG A 19 -2.27 1.64 20.95
N TYR A 20 -2.12 2.74 21.66
CA TYR A 20 -0.94 3.00 22.47
C TYR A 20 -0.80 1.95 23.57
N LEU A 21 -1.88 1.73 24.36
CA LEU A 21 -1.89 0.77 25.45
C LEU A 21 -1.60 -0.66 24.97
N ARG A 22 -2.21 -1.10 23.88
CA ARG A 22 -1.92 -2.41 23.26
C ARG A 22 -0.45 -2.60 22.88
N LYS A 23 0.20 -1.53 22.44
CA LYS A 23 1.63 -1.56 22.11
C LYS A 23 2.50 -1.60 23.35
N SER A 24 2.09 -0.91 24.41
CA SER A 24 2.84 -0.77 25.66
C SER A 24 2.63 -1.93 26.62
N LEU A 25 1.43 -2.52 26.64
CA LEU A 25 0.98 -3.61 27.52
C LEU A 25 0.80 -4.91 26.72
N LYS A 26 1.88 -5.40 26.10
CA LYS A 26 1.83 -6.54 25.16
C LYS A 26 1.31 -7.84 25.74
N ASN A 27 1.44 -8.05 27.05
CA ASN A 27 1.05 -9.27 27.73
C ASN A 27 -0.38 -9.18 28.32
N GLU A 28 -1.01 -7.99 28.26
CA GLU A 28 -2.36 -7.83 28.76
C GLU A 28 -3.39 -8.16 27.66
N PRO A 29 -4.40 -8.98 27.96
CA PRO A 29 -5.46 -9.28 27.03
C PRO A 29 -6.26 -8.00 26.70
N LEU A 30 -6.77 -7.92 25.47
CA LEU A 30 -7.50 -6.74 24.99
C LEU A 30 -8.71 -6.40 25.87
N SER A 31 -9.43 -7.40 26.34
CA SER A 31 -10.58 -7.25 27.25
C SER A 31 -10.19 -6.51 28.51
N ARG A 32 -9.02 -6.78 29.07
CA ARG A 32 -8.51 -6.14 30.28
C ARG A 32 -8.09 -4.69 30.02
N ILE A 33 -7.42 -4.41 28.90
CA ILE A 33 -7.08 -3.05 28.48
C ILE A 33 -8.34 -2.18 28.30
N PHE A 34 -9.35 -2.70 27.58
CA PHE A 34 -10.63 -1.99 27.42
C PHE A 34 -11.42 -1.88 28.73
N GLY A 35 -11.34 -2.88 29.59
CA GLY A 35 -11.88 -2.85 30.93
C GLY A 35 -11.29 -1.70 31.75
N ALA A 36 -9.96 -1.57 31.79
CA ALA A 36 -9.24 -0.54 32.53
C ALA A 36 -9.53 0.89 32.00
N ILE A 37 -9.74 1.06 30.71
CA ILE A 37 -10.16 2.36 30.16
C ILE A 37 -11.59 2.69 30.66
N ARG A 38 -12.50 1.73 30.60
CA ARG A 38 -13.89 1.93 31.02
C ARG A 38 -14.06 2.09 32.52
N SER A 39 -13.29 1.39 33.36
CA SER A 39 -13.31 1.59 34.83
C SER A 39 -12.71 2.93 35.24
N GLY A 40 -11.81 3.50 34.44
CA GLY A 40 -11.04 4.69 34.78
C GLY A 40 -9.74 4.40 35.49
N ASP A 41 -9.25 3.15 35.43
CA ASP A 41 -7.89 2.79 35.83
C ASP A 41 -6.86 3.38 34.86
N VAL A 42 -7.28 3.67 33.60
CA VAL A 42 -6.53 4.48 32.66
C VAL A 42 -7.18 5.87 32.56
N LYS A 43 -6.40 6.91 32.81
CA LYS A 43 -6.82 8.31 32.72
C LYS A 43 -5.85 9.10 31.84
N VAL A 44 -6.34 10.12 31.15
CA VAL A 44 -5.52 11.11 30.45
C VAL A 44 -5.75 12.46 31.12
N ASN A 45 -4.68 13.14 31.52
CA ASN A 45 -4.73 14.41 32.26
C ASN A 45 -5.64 14.33 33.48
N GLY A 46 -5.61 13.20 34.19
CA GLY A 46 -6.45 12.97 35.37
C GLY A 46 -7.93 12.65 35.09
N LYS A 47 -8.38 12.73 33.84
CA LYS A 47 -9.79 12.52 33.45
C LYS A 47 -10.00 11.14 32.81
N LYS A 48 -11.16 10.53 33.04
CA LYS A 48 -11.59 9.31 32.35
C LYS A 48 -11.83 9.64 30.87
N THR A 49 -11.37 8.76 30.00
CA THR A 49 -11.28 9.01 28.55
C THR A 49 -11.80 7.80 27.76
N LYS A 50 -12.29 8.01 26.56
CA LYS A 50 -12.72 6.90 25.65
C LYS A 50 -11.51 6.22 25.02
N GLU A 51 -11.67 4.95 24.64
CA GLU A 51 -10.62 4.14 24.01
C GLU A 51 -10.08 4.74 22.70
N ASN A 52 -10.93 5.46 21.97
CA ASN A 52 -10.58 6.09 20.69
C ASN A 52 -10.00 7.51 20.85
N TYR A 53 -9.78 7.99 22.08
CA TYR A 53 -9.14 9.28 22.34
C TYR A 53 -7.79 9.35 21.61
N ARG A 54 -7.54 10.46 20.94
CA ARG A 54 -6.27 10.72 20.26
C ARG A 54 -5.36 11.53 21.19
N LEU A 55 -4.24 10.91 21.56
CA LEU A 55 -3.26 11.52 22.43
C LEU A 55 -2.73 12.83 21.86
N LEU A 56 -2.69 13.88 22.66
CA LEU A 56 -2.11 15.17 22.32
C LEU A 56 -0.68 15.25 22.90
N LEU A 57 0.16 16.07 22.28
CA LEU A 57 1.51 16.33 22.82
C LEU A 57 1.40 16.83 24.26
N ASN A 58 2.26 16.32 25.14
CA ASN A 58 2.27 16.61 26.58
C ASN A 58 1.08 16.06 27.39
N ASP A 59 0.17 15.30 26.80
CA ASP A 59 -0.82 14.56 27.59
C ASP A 59 -0.13 13.66 28.60
N LYS A 60 -0.70 13.58 29.81
CA LYS A 60 -0.24 12.73 30.89
C LYS A 60 -1.14 11.51 31.03
N ILE A 61 -0.67 10.33 30.62
CA ILE A 61 -1.41 9.06 30.76
C ILE A 61 -1.08 8.48 32.14
N ILE A 62 -2.12 8.21 32.93
CA ILE A 62 -2.02 7.55 34.23
C ILE A 62 -2.62 6.16 34.09
N ILE A 63 -1.87 5.13 34.49
CA ILE A 63 -2.30 3.73 34.43
C ILE A 63 -2.23 3.15 35.84
N LYS A 64 -3.34 2.59 36.32
CA LYS A 64 -3.48 1.88 37.59
C LYS A 64 -3.85 0.41 37.33
N ASN A 65 -3.53 -0.48 38.24
CA ASN A 65 -3.97 -1.90 38.25
C ASN A 65 -3.61 -2.71 37.01
N LEU A 66 -2.73 -2.18 36.11
CA LEU A 66 -2.16 -2.91 34.98
C LEU A 66 -0.65 -3.00 35.18
N SER A 67 -0.13 -4.20 35.09
CA SER A 67 1.29 -4.45 35.28
C SER A 67 2.12 -3.89 34.12
N MET A 68 2.93 -2.88 34.44
CA MET A 68 3.86 -2.26 33.49
C MET A 68 5.27 -2.87 33.57
N GLU A 69 5.45 -4.01 34.26
CA GLU A 69 6.75 -4.66 34.45
C GLU A 69 7.56 -4.90 33.16
N ASN A 70 6.91 -4.80 32.04
CA ASN A 70 7.55 -5.02 30.73
C ASN A 70 7.98 -3.76 29.99
N ILE A 71 7.67 -2.53 30.46
CA ILE A 71 8.20 -1.32 29.79
C ILE A 71 9.70 -1.15 30.05
N LYS A 72 10.17 -1.51 31.23
CA LYS A 72 11.63 -1.52 31.52
C LYS A 72 12.37 -2.64 30.77
N LYS A 73 11.69 -3.75 30.43
CA LYS A 73 12.24 -4.82 29.58
C LYS A 73 12.18 -4.52 28.07
N THR A 74 11.36 -3.55 27.62
CA THR A 74 11.35 -3.14 26.21
C THR A 74 12.64 -2.43 25.79
N LYS A 75 13.42 -1.82 26.69
CA LYS A 75 14.79 -1.41 26.35
C LYS A 75 15.72 -2.60 26.06
N LYS A 76 15.39 -3.82 26.54
CA LYS A 76 16.09 -5.06 26.15
C LYS A 76 15.42 -5.81 24.98
N THR A 77 14.18 -5.45 24.59
CA THR A 77 13.46 -6.04 23.44
C THR A 77 13.73 -5.29 22.13
N GLU A 78 14.46 -4.17 22.18
CA GLU A 78 15.06 -3.52 20.98
C GLU A 78 16.01 -4.45 20.22
N ASN A 79 16.39 -5.59 20.81
CA ASN A 79 17.21 -6.61 20.19
C ASN A 79 16.47 -7.83 19.62
N LYS A 80 15.13 -7.83 19.56
CA LYS A 80 14.33 -8.91 18.93
C LYS A 80 13.72 -8.57 17.58
N ILE A 81 14.26 -7.62 16.84
CA ILE A 81 14.20 -7.72 15.38
C ILE A 81 15.01 -8.97 15.08
N LYS A 82 14.36 -10.07 14.72
CA LYS A 82 15.07 -11.21 14.13
C LYS A 82 15.90 -10.61 13.01
N LYS A 83 17.21 -10.44 13.29
CA LYS A 83 18.15 -9.79 12.37
C LYS A 83 18.14 -10.60 11.10
N PHE A 84 17.29 -10.21 10.13
CA PHE A 84 17.44 -10.78 8.81
C PHE A 84 18.80 -10.30 8.28
N GLN A 85 19.54 -11.22 7.73
CA GLN A 85 20.79 -10.90 7.08
C GLN A 85 20.47 -10.42 5.66
N ILE A 86 20.97 -9.27 5.31
CA ILE A 86 20.95 -8.71 3.97
C ILE A 86 22.35 -8.16 3.69
N SER A 87 22.89 -8.48 2.55
CA SER A 87 24.23 -8.03 2.16
C SER A 87 24.26 -6.52 1.89
N GLN A 88 25.45 -5.91 2.02
CA GLN A 88 25.63 -4.50 1.72
C GLN A 88 25.29 -4.20 0.25
N ASN A 89 25.69 -5.06 -0.66
CA ASN A 89 25.38 -4.93 -2.09
C ASN A 89 23.87 -4.93 -2.36
N GLU A 90 23.11 -5.72 -1.60
CA GLU A 90 21.66 -5.76 -1.71
C GLU A 90 21.01 -4.50 -1.12
N LEU A 91 21.50 -4.00 0.03
CA LEU A 91 21.05 -2.72 0.58
C LEU A 91 21.26 -1.57 -0.41
N GLU A 92 22.40 -1.52 -1.09
CA GLU A 92 22.68 -0.52 -2.12
C GLU A 92 21.72 -0.61 -3.32
N LYS A 93 21.30 -1.82 -3.73
CA LYS A 93 20.26 -2.00 -4.75
C LYS A 93 18.93 -1.34 -4.32
N TYR A 94 18.53 -1.52 -3.05
CA TYR A 94 17.31 -0.87 -2.53
C TYR A 94 17.46 0.64 -2.42
N LYS A 95 18.63 1.16 -2.02
CA LYS A 95 18.87 2.61 -2.00
C LYS A 95 18.74 3.23 -3.39
N LYS A 96 19.23 2.56 -4.44
CA LYS A 96 19.12 3.02 -5.83
C LYS A 96 17.68 3.10 -6.33
N MET A 97 16.70 2.49 -5.63
CA MET A 97 15.27 2.63 -5.94
C MET A 97 14.71 3.98 -5.45
N ILE A 98 15.40 4.71 -4.57
CA ILE A 98 14.97 6.04 -4.11
C ILE A 98 15.12 7.02 -5.28
N ILE A 99 14.04 7.70 -5.63
CA ILE A 99 14.02 8.72 -6.68
C ILE A 99 13.87 10.13 -6.14
N PHE A 100 13.42 10.25 -4.89
CA PHE A 100 13.30 11.50 -4.16
C PHE A 100 13.39 11.25 -2.66
N GLU A 101 13.93 12.21 -1.92
CA GLU A 101 14.04 12.14 -0.47
C GLU A 101 14.14 13.56 0.13
N ASN A 102 13.43 13.76 1.25
CA ASN A 102 13.56 14.92 2.12
C ASN A 102 13.56 14.48 3.61
N GLU A 103 13.37 15.41 4.54
CA GLU A 103 13.36 15.10 5.98
C GLU A 103 12.18 14.24 6.40
N ASP A 104 11.00 14.39 5.79
CA ASP A 104 9.75 13.76 6.20
C ASP A 104 9.44 12.47 5.45
N PHE A 105 9.80 12.40 4.16
CA PHE A 105 9.44 11.28 3.30
C PHE A 105 10.45 10.99 2.20
N PHE A 106 10.24 9.89 1.52
CA PHE A 106 10.99 9.50 0.34
C PHE A 106 10.07 8.76 -0.66
N ILE A 107 10.42 8.80 -1.93
CA ILE A 107 9.71 8.08 -2.99
C ILE A 107 10.61 6.99 -3.53
N VAL A 108 10.04 5.79 -3.64
CA VAL A 108 10.75 4.61 -4.15
C VAL A 108 10.09 4.14 -5.45
N ASN A 109 10.90 3.87 -6.47
CA ASN A 109 10.49 3.07 -7.62
C ASN A 109 10.68 1.58 -7.27
N LYS A 110 9.63 0.94 -6.73
CA LYS A 110 9.66 -0.46 -6.33
C LYS A 110 9.75 -1.37 -7.57
N ALA A 111 10.73 -2.24 -7.62
CA ALA A 111 10.79 -3.27 -8.65
C ALA A 111 9.69 -4.35 -8.44
N GLU A 112 9.37 -5.09 -9.50
CA GLU A 112 8.52 -6.29 -9.40
C GLU A 112 9.13 -7.34 -8.45
N LYS A 113 8.29 -8.23 -7.92
CA LYS A 113 8.69 -9.35 -7.04
C LYS A 113 9.34 -8.92 -5.71
N ILE A 114 9.07 -7.71 -5.27
CA ILE A 114 9.43 -7.21 -3.95
C ILE A 114 8.16 -7.05 -3.11
N PRO A 115 8.01 -7.79 -1.99
CA PRO A 115 6.87 -7.61 -1.10
C PRO A 115 6.99 -6.30 -0.31
N MET A 116 5.86 -5.65 -0.02
CA MET A 116 5.85 -4.43 0.79
C MET A 116 6.26 -4.68 2.24
N HIS A 117 5.83 -5.82 2.80
CA HIS A 117 6.11 -6.25 4.17
C HIS A 117 6.50 -7.71 4.18
N LYS A 118 7.20 -8.12 5.23
CA LYS A 118 7.47 -9.53 5.48
C LYS A 118 6.14 -10.30 5.52
N GLY A 119 6.03 -11.33 4.70
CA GLY A 119 4.89 -12.22 4.62
C GLY A 119 5.33 -13.69 4.53
N THR A 120 4.38 -14.59 4.37
CA THR A 120 4.66 -16.02 4.19
C THR A 120 5.54 -16.22 2.96
N GLY A 121 6.66 -16.91 3.13
CA GLY A 121 7.61 -17.22 2.06
C GLY A 121 8.65 -16.14 1.76
N HIS A 122 8.61 -14.99 2.43
CA HIS A 122 9.61 -13.92 2.24
C HIS A 122 10.38 -13.63 3.54
N LYS A 123 11.71 -13.57 3.47
CA LYS A 123 12.57 -13.26 4.62
C LYS A 123 12.34 -11.83 5.14
N TYR A 124 12.09 -10.89 4.25
CA TYR A 124 11.83 -9.46 4.50
C TYR A 124 11.03 -8.84 3.34
N GLY A 125 10.48 -7.68 3.58
CA GLY A 125 9.85 -6.84 2.57
C GLY A 125 10.49 -5.47 2.51
N LEU A 126 9.97 -4.61 1.65
CA LEU A 126 10.47 -3.27 1.41
C LEU A 126 10.57 -2.47 2.73
N ALA A 127 9.54 -2.54 3.58
CA ALA A 127 9.50 -1.82 4.85
C ALA A 127 10.64 -2.22 5.80
N GLU A 128 10.92 -3.52 5.94
CA GLU A 128 11.98 -4.01 6.80
C GLU A 128 13.36 -3.59 6.29
N VAL A 129 13.57 -3.61 4.96
CA VAL A 129 14.83 -3.19 4.34
C VAL A 129 15.06 -1.69 4.57
N PHE A 130 14.05 -0.85 4.35
CA PHE A 130 14.19 0.60 4.54
C PHE A 130 14.36 1.00 6.00
N LYS A 131 13.76 0.27 6.96
CA LYS A 131 14.09 0.43 8.38
C LYS A 131 15.57 0.22 8.66
N LYS A 132 16.17 -0.78 8.01
CA LYS A 132 17.60 -1.06 8.16
C LYS A 132 18.47 0.00 7.48
N ILE A 133 18.09 0.47 6.28
CA ILE A 133 18.80 1.55 5.56
C ILE A 133 18.83 2.83 6.41
N TYR A 134 17.67 3.26 6.93
CA TYR A 134 17.57 4.48 7.73
C TYR A 134 17.93 4.30 9.21
N LYS A 135 18.16 3.08 9.67
CA LYS A 135 18.38 2.74 11.09
C LYS A 135 17.26 3.25 11.99
N LYS A 136 16.01 3.27 11.50
CA LYS A 136 14.81 3.79 12.18
C LYS A 136 13.66 2.79 12.10
N GLU A 137 13.04 2.47 13.25
CA GLU A 137 11.90 1.54 13.34
C GLU A 137 10.57 2.13 12.85
N ASN A 138 10.44 3.45 12.89
CA ASN A 138 9.24 4.16 12.49
C ASN A 138 9.08 4.38 10.98
N ILE A 139 10.01 3.89 10.18
CA ILE A 139 9.85 3.87 8.71
C ILE A 139 8.63 3.05 8.33
N ASN A 140 7.74 3.65 7.55
CA ASN A 140 6.52 3.05 7.05
C ASN A 140 6.29 3.45 5.59
N PHE A 141 5.36 2.77 4.93
CA PHE A 141 4.90 3.14 3.60
C PHE A 141 3.41 3.53 3.67
N ALA A 142 3.05 4.65 3.03
CA ALA A 142 1.69 5.17 3.07
C ALA A 142 0.75 4.46 2.10
N ASN A 143 1.26 4.03 0.95
CA ASN A 143 0.55 3.21 -0.02
C ASN A 143 1.26 1.87 -0.22
N ARG A 144 0.59 0.96 -0.89
CA ARG A 144 1.13 -0.36 -1.21
C ARG A 144 0.94 -0.71 -2.67
N LEU A 145 1.88 -1.45 -3.20
CA LEU A 145 1.75 -2.16 -4.47
C LEU A 145 1.74 -3.67 -4.21
N ASP A 146 1.12 -4.42 -5.10
CA ASP A 146 1.18 -5.88 -5.06
C ASP A 146 2.62 -6.38 -5.27
N PHE A 147 2.88 -7.63 -4.91
CA PHE A 147 4.20 -8.24 -5.03
C PHE A 147 4.79 -8.12 -6.45
N GLU A 148 3.97 -8.41 -7.45
CA GLU A 148 4.36 -8.38 -8.86
C GLU A 148 4.33 -6.97 -9.47
N THR A 149 3.53 -6.04 -8.92
CA THR A 149 3.39 -4.67 -9.42
C THR A 149 4.64 -3.85 -9.14
N SER A 150 5.16 -3.17 -10.15
CA SER A 150 6.27 -2.22 -10.03
C SER A 150 5.79 -0.77 -9.88
N GLY A 151 6.71 0.15 -9.58
CA GLY A 151 6.45 1.58 -9.61
C GLY A 151 6.48 2.29 -8.26
N LEU A 152 5.86 3.46 -8.21
CA LEU A 152 6.02 4.46 -7.16
C LEU A 152 5.30 4.11 -5.86
N VAL A 153 6.03 4.21 -4.75
CA VAL A 153 5.51 4.10 -3.38
C VAL A 153 6.06 5.21 -2.50
N ILE A 154 5.23 5.70 -1.57
CA ILE A 154 5.56 6.76 -0.61
C ILE A 154 6.08 6.12 0.66
N GLY A 155 7.37 6.33 0.97
CA GLY A 155 7.97 6.00 2.24
C GLY A 155 7.91 7.19 3.20
N CYS A 156 7.58 6.94 4.46
CA CYS A 156 7.44 7.96 5.50
C CYS A 156 8.54 7.80 6.53
N LYS A 157 9.31 8.86 6.78
CA LYS A 157 10.38 8.90 7.79
C LYS A 157 9.85 9.27 9.17
N THR A 158 8.71 9.97 9.22
CA THR A 158 8.07 10.42 10.45
C THR A 158 6.64 9.89 10.57
N LEU A 159 6.16 9.67 11.79
CA LEU A 159 4.77 9.28 12.03
C LEU A 159 3.81 10.45 11.75
N LYS A 160 4.26 11.68 11.90
CA LYS A 160 3.51 12.90 11.56
C LYS A 160 3.16 12.89 10.08
N PHE A 161 4.17 12.73 9.22
CA PHE A 161 3.94 12.67 7.78
C PHE A 161 3.11 11.44 7.37
N LEU A 162 3.34 10.26 7.99
CA LEU A 162 2.52 9.07 7.72
C LEU A 162 1.03 9.32 7.99
N ARG A 163 0.68 10.02 9.06
CA ARG A 163 -0.72 10.36 9.37
C ARG A 163 -1.29 11.33 8.35
N TYR A 164 -0.54 12.38 8.06
CA TYR A 164 -0.89 13.39 7.08
C TYR A 164 -1.19 12.78 5.71
N ILE A 165 -0.24 12.09 5.12
CA ILE A 165 -0.41 11.50 3.78
C ILE A 165 -1.46 10.36 3.76
N SER A 166 -1.61 9.61 4.86
CA SER A 166 -2.67 8.60 4.97
C SER A 166 -4.07 9.22 5.01
N GLN A 167 -4.22 10.44 5.55
CA GLN A 167 -5.48 11.19 5.47
C GLN A 167 -5.73 11.61 4.04
N LYS A 168 -4.77 12.22 3.36
CA LYS A 168 -4.88 12.61 1.95
C LYS A 168 -5.23 11.45 1.02
N ILE A 169 -4.67 10.25 1.28
CA ILE A 169 -5.04 9.04 0.53
C ILE A 169 -6.52 8.68 0.76
N ARG A 170 -7.04 8.81 1.99
CA ARG A 170 -8.47 8.54 2.28
C ARG A 170 -9.39 9.55 1.62
N ASP A 171 -8.95 10.79 1.53
CA ASP A 171 -9.71 11.90 0.97
C ASP A 171 -9.57 11.98 -0.58
N ASN A 172 -8.85 11.00 -1.17
CA ASN A 172 -8.53 10.90 -2.61
C ASN A 172 -7.72 12.09 -3.16
N GLU A 173 -6.94 12.75 -2.31
CA GLU A 173 -6.05 13.86 -2.68
C GLU A 173 -4.66 13.39 -3.12
N VAL A 174 -4.40 12.10 -3.13
CA VAL A 174 -3.18 11.49 -3.69
C VAL A 174 -3.52 10.83 -5.00
N HIS A 175 -3.11 11.45 -6.10
CA HIS A 175 -3.34 10.92 -7.44
C HIS A 175 -2.30 9.87 -7.82
N LYS A 176 -2.77 8.78 -8.41
CA LYS A 176 -1.93 7.65 -8.82
C LYS A 176 -2.33 7.22 -10.21
N LYS A 177 -1.35 7.19 -11.14
CA LYS A 177 -1.57 6.64 -12.48
C LYS A 177 -0.70 5.43 -12.72
N TYR A 178 -1.28 4.51 -13.48
CA TYR A 178 -0.65 3.24 -13.80
C TYR A 178 -0.61 3.03 -15.30
N PHE A 179 0.41 2.33 -15.77
CA PHE A 179 0.33 1.68 -17.08
C PHE A 179 0.11 0.18 -16.90
N ALA A 180 -0.77 -0.37 -17.74
CA ALA A 180 -0.94 -1.81 -17.89
C ALA A 180 -0.88 -2.20 -19.36
N ILE A 181 -0.19 -3.28 -19.67
CA ILE A 181 -0.27 -3.93 -20.97
C ILE A 181 -1.25 -5.09 -20.83
N VAL A 182 -2.31 -5.08 -21.64
CA VAL A 182 -3.33 -6.12 -21.66
C VAL A 182 -3.36 -6.86 -22.98
N HIS A 183 -3.79 -8.11 -22.96
CA HIS A 183 -4.01 -8.89 -24.17
C HIS A 183 -5.21 -8.31 -24.93
N ASN A 184 -5.01 -7.96 -26.19
CA ASN A 184 -6.07 -7.60 -27.12
C ASN A 184 -6.60 -8.89 -27.80
N ARG A 185 -7.45 -9.63 -27.13
CA ARG A 185 -8.09 -10.80 -27.73
C ARG A 185 -9.32 -10.35 -28.53
N LYS A 186 -9.30 -10.55 -29.84
CA LYS A 186 -10.55 -10.62 -30.62
C LYS A 186 -11.25 -11.90 -30.19
N PHE A 187 -12.16 -11.80 -29.23
CA PHE A 187 -12.91 -12.95 -28.77
C PHE A 187 -13.82 -13.48 -29.84
N LYS A 188 -13.97 -14.81 -29.93
CA LYS A 188 -14.95 -15.49 -30.81
C LYS A 188 -16.40 -15.13 -30.45
N LYS A 189 -16.65 -14.53 -29.28
CA LYS A 189 -17.92 -13.90 -28.88
C LYS A 189 -17.69 -12.40 -28.76
N LYS A 190 -18.53 -11.59 -29.38
CA LYS A 190 -18.55 -10.13 -29.29
C LYS A 190 -18.52 -9.71 -27.80
N ASN A 191 -17.40 -9.18 -27.34
CA ASN A 191 -17.33 -8.58 -26.02
C ASN A 191 -18.01 -7.22 -26.10
N LYS A 192 -19.30 -7.17 -25.74
CA LYS A 192 -20.12 -5.94 -25.77
C LYS A 192 -19.45 -4.78 -25.01
N PHE A 193 -18.69 -5.06 -23.96
CA PHE A 193 -17.98 -4.01 -23.24
C PHE A 193 -16.88 -3.39 -24.10
N LEU A 194 -16.14 -4.21 -24.84
CA LEU A 194 -15.13 -3.72 -25.78
C LEU A 194 -15.80 -3.00 -26.93
N GLU A 195 -16.82 -3.57 -27.56
CA GLU A 195 -17.55 -2.92 -28.66
C GLU A 195 -18.10 -1.55 -28.26
N ASN A 196 -18.73 -1.42 -27.10
CA ASN A 196 -19.34 -0.17 -26.64
C ASN A 196 -18.33 0.90 -26.19
N ASN A 197 -17.12 0.51 -25.80
CA ASN A 197 -16.09 1.43 -25.29
C ASN A 197 -14.90 1.58 -26.23
N PHE A 198 -14.84 0.77 -27.31
CA PHE A 198 -13.76 0.75 -28.31
C PHE A 198 -14.18 1.23 -29.70
N GLU A 199 -15.38 1.78 -29.86
CA GLU A 199 -15.67 2.52 -31.07
C GLU A 199 -14.63 3.62 -31.27
N GLU A 200 -14.19 3.82 -32.49
CA GLU A 200 -13.02 4.63 -32.90
C GLU A 200 -12.91 6.03 -32.26
N ASN A 201 -13.96 6.50 -31.58
CA ASN A 201 -14.06 7.81 -30.92
C ASN A 201 -14.11 7.83 -29.39
N LYS A 202 -14.25 6.67 -28.71
CA LYS A 202 -14.25 6.59 -27.22
C LYS A 202 -12.95 5.94 -26.72
N LYS A 203 -11.94 6.78 -26.49
CA LYS A 203 -10.63 6.33 -25.96
C LYS A 203 -10.62 6.07 -24.46
N ASP A 204 -11.61 6.55 -23.72
CA ASP A 204 -11.62 6.59 -22.25
C ASP A 204 -12.86 5.89 -21.69
N PHE A 205 -12.71 5.08 -20.63
CA PHE A 205 -13.83 4.43 -19.96
C PHE A 205 -13.61 4.38 -18.44
N LYS A 206 -14.74 4.35 -17.69
CA LYS A 206 -14.76 4.22 -16.24
C LYS A 206 -15.29 2.86 -15.86
N ILE A 207 -14.65 2.22 -14.87
CA ILE A 207 -15.20 1.06 -14.19
C ILE A 207 -15.51 1.48 -12.73
N GLU A 208 -16.78 1.35 -12.37
CA GLU A 208 -17.28 1.56 -11.02
C GLU A 208 -18.05 0.33 -10.60
N ASN A 209 -17.61 -0.31 -9.52
CA ASN A 209 -18.15 -1.57 -9.03
C ASN A 209 -17.78 -1.80 -7.56
N TYR A 210 -18.13 -2.95 -7.01
CA TYR A 210 -17.78 -3.38 -5.66
C TYR A 210 -16.77 -4.51 -5.70
N LEU A 211 -15.80 -4.45 -4.81
CA LEU A 211 -14.78 -5.48 -4.64
C LEU A 211 -14.92 -6.12 -3.26
N THR A 212 -15.04 -7.43 -3.24
CA THR A 212 -15.09 -8.25 -2.02
C THR A 212 -13.88 -9.17 -1.98
N THR A 213 -13.12 -9.12 -0.87
CA THR A 213 -11.96 -10.01 -0.71
C THR A 213 -12.44 -11.38 -0.27
N ALA A 214 -12.31 -12.39 -1.12
CA ALA A 214 -12.41 -13.80 -0.77
C ALA A 214 -11.02 -14.35 -0.39
N GLU A 215 -10.94 -15.59 0.10
CA GLU A 215 -9.70 -16.20 0.61
C GLU A 215 -8.51 -16.00 -0.34
N ASN A 216 -8.67 -16.33 -1.62
CA ASN A 216 -7.59 -16.31 -2.60
C ASN A 216 -7.76 -15.28 -3.71
N ARG A 217 -8.94 -14.70 -3.92
CA ARG A 217 -9.25 -13.77 -5.00
C ARG A 217 -10.06 -12.59 -4.50
N VAL A 218 -10.15 -11.57 -5.34
CA VAL A 218 -11.13 -10.49 -5.21
C VAL A 218 -12.27 -10.78 -6.17
N ILE A 219 -13.49 -10.72 -5.67
CA ILE A 219 -14.73 -10.87 -6.43
C ILE A 219 -15.17 -9.48 -6.84
N VAL A 220 -15.55 -9.33 -8.11
CA VAL A 220 -16.10 -8.11 -8.68
C VAL A 220 -17.62 -8.26 -8.78
N SER A 221 -18.37 -7.24 -8.40
CA SER A 221 -19.84 -7.24 -8.48
C SER A 221 -20.37 -5.82 -8.72
N GLU A 222 -21.50 -5.68 -9.40
CA GLU A 222 -22.15 -4.37 -9.63
C GLU A 222 -22.75 -3.81 -8.34
N ASN A 223 -23.23 -4.67 -7.46
CA ASN A 223 -23.80 -4.32 -6.16
C ASN A 223 -23.01 -4.96 -5.02
N PRO A 224 -23.04 -4.42 -3.78
CA PRO A 224 -22.38 -5.02 -2.64
C PRO A 224 -23.00 -6.38 -2.32
N VAL A 225 -22.18 -7.44 -2.28
CA VAL A 225 -22.60 -8.82 -1.97
C VAL A 225 -22.41 -9.18 -0.50
N SER A 226 -21.73 -8.33 0.26
CA SER A 226 -21.52 -8.48 1.71
C SER A 226 -21.18 -7.15 2.36
N ARG A 227 -21.17 -7.10 3.70
CA ARG A 227 -20.71 -5.91 4.47
C ARG A 227 -19.24 -5.56 4.22
N GLU A 228 -18.46 -6.48 3.71
CA GLU A 228 -17.03 -6.29 3.39
C GLU A 228 -16.82 -5.76 1.96
N SER A 229 -17.88 -5.71 1.14
CA SER A 229 -17.83 -5.17 -0.21
C SER A 229 -17.46 -3.69 -0.17
N LYS A 230 -16.47 -3.30 -0.96
CA LYS A 230 -15.96 -1.92 -0.99
C LYS A 230 -16.10 -1.35 -2.39
N LYS A 231 -16.72 -0.18 -2.48
CA LYS A 231 -16.81 0.58 -3.74
C LYS A 231 -15.42 0.82 -4.31
N SER A 232 -15.27 0.64 -5.61
CA SER A 232 -14.03 0.83 -6.36
C SER A 232 -14.29 1.60 -7.63
N ILE A 233 -13.42 2.58 -7.92
CA ILE A 233 -13.53 3.48 -9.07
C ILE A 233 -12.17 3.59 -9.74
N THR A 234 -12.13 3.35 -11.05
CA THR A 234 -10.93 3.44 -11.88
C THR A 234 -11.29 4.01 -13.25
N TYR A 235 -10.49 4.95 -13.74
CA TYR A 235 -10.57 5.46 -15.10
C TYR A 235 -9.48 4.83 -15.94
N PHE A 236 -9.81 4.47 -17.17
CA PHE A 236 -8.92 3.82 -18.12
C PHE A 236 -8.93 4.61 -19.43
N LYS A 237 -7.75 4.75 -20.00
CA LYS A 237 -7.54 5.41 -21.29
C LYS A 237 -6.64 4.56 -22.15
N TYR A 238 -7.04 4.35 -23.42
CA TYR A 238 -6.15 3.75 -24.39
C TYR A 238 -5.05 4.72 -24.78
N THR A 239 -3.84 4.22 -24.79
CA THR A 239 -2.69 5.00 -25.22
C THR A 239 -1.78 4.18 -26.14
N ASN A 240 -1.02 4.86 -26.99
CA ASN A 240 -0.06 4.19 -27.83
C ASN A 240 1.22 3.87 -27.04
N ILE A 241 1.75 2.66 -27.22
CA ILE A 241 3.02 2.23 -26.64
C ILE A 241 4.19 3.11 -27.12
N ASP A 242 4.07 3.75 -28.28
CA ASP A 242 5.06 4.68 -28.84
C ASP A 242 5.33 5.91 -27.93
N LYS A 243 4.41 6.21 -27.00
CA LYS A 243 4.61 7.25 -25.98
C LYS A 243 5.63 6.88 -24.91
N LEU A 244 6.00 5.61 -24.80
CA LEU A 244 6.97 5.14 -23.81
C LEU A 244 8.38 5.20 -24.40
N LYS A 245 9.28 5.92 -23.73
CA LYS A 245 10.70 6.04 -24.17
C LYS A 245 11.42 4.69 -24.31
N ASN A 246 11.00 3.69 -23.53
CA ASN A 246 11.57 2.36 -23.51
C ASN A 246 10.73 1.34 -24.33
N GLN A 247 9.92 1.81 -25.28
CA GLN A 247 9.04 1.00 -26.15
C GLN A 247 9.76 -0.21 -26.74
N LYS A 248 10.91 -0.02 -27.39
CA LYS A 248 11.67 -1.10 -28.04
C LYS A 248 11.93 -2.25 -27.07
N LYS A 249 12.45 -1.93 -25.89
CA LYS A 249 12.75 -2.93 -24.85
C LYS A 249 11.48 -3.64 -24.33
N ILE A 250 10.34 -2.95 -24.28
CA ILE A 250 9.04 -3.56 -23.90
C ILE A 250 8.60 -4.53 -24.99
N LEU A 251 8.67 -4.12 -26.26
CA LEU A 251 8.29 -4.97 -27.40
C LEU A 251 9.17 -6.21 -27.51
N ASP A 252 10.47 -6.08 -27.25
CA ASP A 252 11.42 -7.22 -27.19
C ASP A 252 10.99 -8.23 -26.12
N LEU A 253 10.59 -7.76 -24.94
CA LEU A 253 10.12 -8.62 -23.83
C LEU A 253 8.77 -9.29 -24.12
N LEU A 254 7.91 -8.65 -24.89
CA LEU A 254 6.61 -9.19 -25.32
C LEU A 254 6.77 -10.21 -26.46
N GLY A 255 7.89 -10.17 -27.17
CA GLY A 255 8.23 -11.08 -28.25
C GLY A 255 7.19 -11.06 -29.39
N LYS A 256 6.76 -12.25 -29.84
CA LYS A 256 5.77 -12.39 -30.92
C LYS A 256 4.33 -11.99 -30.53
N ASN A 257 4.11 -11.57 -29.29
CA ASN A 257 2.78 -11.22 -28.79
C ASN A 257 2.38 -9.82 -29.28
N LYS A 258 1.98 -9.72 -30.55
CA LYS A 258 1.62 -8.46 -31.23
C LYS A 258 0.21 -7.97 -30.90
N ASN A 259 -0.60 -8.79 -30.23
CA ASN A 259 -2.00 -8.47 -29.96
C ASN A 259 -2.18 -7.96 -28.54
N ILE A 260 -1.71 -6.74 -28.30
CA ILE A 260 -1.70 -6.07 -26.99
C ILE A 260 -2.23 -4.65 -27.08
N LEU A 261 -2.70 -4.14 -25.96
CA LEU A 261 -3.10 -2.75 -25.77
C LEU A 261 -2.38 -2.17 -24.55
N LEU A 262 -1.98 -0.91 -24.63
CA LEU A 262 -1.50 -0.15 -23.49
C LEU A 262 -2.65 0.68 -22.89
N LEU A 263 -2.87 0.55 -21.61
CA LEU A 263 -3.83 1.32 -20.83
C LEU A 263 -3.10 2.29 -19.91
N ASP A 264 -3.45 3.57 -19.99
CA ASP A 264 -3.18 4.59 -18.98
C ASP A 264 -4.35 4.59 -17.98
N ILE A 265 -4.08 4.43 -16.71
CA ILE A 265 -5.07 4.11 -15.68
C ILE A 265 -4.97 5.12 -14.55
N GLU A 266 -6.06 5.79 -14.24
CA GLU A 266 -6.16 6.65 -13.06
C GLU A 266 -6.93 5.92 -11.95
N LEU A 267 -6.24 5.67 -10.83
CA LEU A 267 -6.77 4.92 -9.70
C LEU A 267 -7.33 5.86 -8.63
N ILE A 268 -8.66 5.99 -8.55
CA ILE A 268 -9.31 6.83 -7.53
C ILE A 268 -9.33 6.11 -6.18
N THR A 269 -9.79 4.87 -6.13
CA THR A 269 -9.77 4.06 -4.92
C THR A 269 -8.65 3.03 -4.97
N GLY A 270 -8.09 2.64 -3.83
CA GLY A 270 -6.96 1.69 -3.76
C GLY A 270 -7.34 0.39 -3.05
N ARG A 271 -8.20 -0.47 -3.64
CA ARG A 271 -8.57 -1.76 -3.08
C ARG A 271 -7.56 -2.84 -3.49
N LYS A 272 -7.52 -3.92 -2.71
CA LYS A 272 -6.64 -5.07 -3.02
C LYS A 272 -6.89 -5.58 -4.44
N HIS A 273 -5.84 -5.68 -5.25
CA HIS A 273 -5.87 -6.15 -6.64
C HIS A 273 -6.87 -5.43 -7.55
N GLN A 274 -7.28 -4.19 -7.24
CA GLN A 274 -8.40 -3.50 -7.90
C GLN A 274 -8.28 -3.51 -9.43
N ILE A 275 -7.21 -2.96 -9.99
CA ILE A 275 -6.98 -2.88 -11.43
C ILE A 275 -7.03 -4.29 -12.06
N ARG A 276 -6.36 -5.24 -11.45
CA ARG A 276 -6.26 -6.63 -11.93
C ARG A 276 -7.62 -7.31 -12.01
N ALA A 277 -8.41 -7.21 -10.93
CA ALA A 277 -9.73 -7.82 -10.85
C ALA A 277 -10.73 -7.15 -11.78
N GLN A 278 -10.74 -5.81 -11.83
CA GLN A 278 -11.64 -5.05 -12.71
C GLN A 278 -11.37 -5.32 -14.19
N LEU A 279 -10.09 -5.35 -14.60
CA LEU A 279 -9.73 -5.65 -15.98
C LEU A 279 -10.06 -7.10 -16.36
N ALA A 280 -9.78 -8.04 -15.46
CA ALA A 280 -10.12 -9.45 -15.69
C ALA A 280 -11.63 -9.69 -15.81
N ASP A 281 -12.46 -8.98 -15.04
CA ASP A 281 -13.92 -8.99 -15.12
C ASP A 281 -14.42 -8.54 -16.51
N LYS A 282 -13.68 -7.65 -17.15
CA LYS A 282 -13.96 -7.17 -18.51
C LYS A 282 -13.19 -7.95 -19.60
N GLU A 283 -12.61 -9.09 -19.23
CA GLU A 283 -11.80 -9.94 -20.11
C GLU A 283 -10.56 -9.24 -20.72
N LEU A 284 -10.13 -8.13 -20.09
CA LEU A 284 -8.90 -7.40 -20.40
C LEU A 284 -7.77 -7.91 -19.50
N PHE A 285 -7.19 -9.05 -19.86
CA PHE A 285 -6.20 -9.71 -19.02
C PHE A 285 -4.84 -9.02 -19.12
N ILE A 286 -4.28 -8.61 -17.98
CA ILE A 286 -2.93 -8.05 -17.92
C ILE A 286 -1.91 -9.11 -18.31
N VAL A 287 -0.97 -8.76 -19.17
CA VAL A 287 0.12 -9.64 -19.62
C VAL A 287 0.97 -10.02 -18.40
N GLY A 288 1.19 -11.32 -18.21
CA GLY A 288 1.95 -11.87 -17.08
C GLY A 288 1.17 -11.97 -15.77
N ASP A 289 -0.13 -11.68 -15.72
CA ASP A 289 -0.94 -11.89 -14.52
C ASP A 289 -1.26 -13.37 -14.31
N LYS A 290 -0.48 -14.01 -13.43
CA LYS A 290 -0.68 -15.44 -13.09
C LYS A 290 -1.94 -15.72 -12.28
N LYS A 291 -2.54 -14.69 -11.68
CA LYS A 291 -3.68 -14.82 -10.76
C LYS A 291 -5.02 -14.54 -11.41
N TYR A 292 -5.11 -13.49 -12.19
CA TYR A 292 -6.33 -13.02 -12.85
C TYR A 292 -6.26 -13.14 -14.37
N GLY A 293 -5.08 -13.36 -14.92
CA GLY A 293 -4.82 -13.43 -16.32
C GLY A 293 -5.03 -14.80 -16.95
N ILE A 294 -4.58 -14.92 -18.17
CA ILE A 294 -4.52 -16.14 -18.94
C ILE A 294 -3.14 -16.76 -18.87
N LYS A 295 -3.03 -18.05 -19.19
CA LYS A 295 -1.70 -18.69 -19.36
C LYS A 295 -1.00 -18.09 -20.57
N ASP A 296 -0.29 -16.99 -20.36
CA ASP A 296 0.70 -16.50 -21.31
C ASP A 296 2.09 -16.96 -20.86
N ARG A 297 3.05 -16.96 -21.75
CA ARG A 297 4.44 -17.33 -21.42
C ARG A 297 5.27 -16.13 -20.96
N SER A 298 4.61 -15.03 -20.56
CA SER A 298 5.31 -13.84 -20.13
C SER A 298 6.10 -14.10 -18.85
N VAL A 299 7.35 -13.65 -18.84
CA VAL A 299 8.25 -13.70 -17.68
C VAL A 299 8.07 -12.51 -16.75
N ARG A 300 7.34 -11.47 -17.20
CA ARG A 300 7.08 -10.23 -16.47
C ARG A 300 5.60 -9.94 -16.34
N PHE A 301 5.28 -9.20 -15.27
CA PHE A 301 3.96 -8.66 -15.03
C PHE A 301 3.90 -7.18 -15.43
N PHE A 302 3.04 -6.84 -16.37
CA PHE A 302 2.99 -5.51 -16.96
C PHE A 302 1.95 -4.61 -16.31
N LEU A 303 2.12 -4.31 -15.04
CA LEU A 303 1.39 -3.27 -14.29
C LEU A 303 2.38 -2.43 -13.48
N CYS A 304 2.40 -1.13 -13.73
CA CYS A 304 3.36 -0.21 -13.13
C CYS A 304 2.68 1.09 -12.69
N CYS A 305 2.86 1.47 -11.42
CA CYS A 305 2.50 2.79 -10.92
C CYS A 305 3.55 3.80 -11.39
N TYR A 306 3.30 4.48 -12.50
CA TYR A 306 4.29 5.36 -13.12
C TYR A 306 4.21 6.81 -12.67
N PHE A 307 3.09 7.24 -12.10
CA PHE A 307 2.87 8.61 -11.65
C PHE A 307 2.22 8.64 -10.28
N LEU A 308 2.67 9.59 -9.47
CA LEU A 308 2.15 9.87 -8.13
C LEU A 308 2.25 11.36 -7.86
N SER A 309 1.17 11.98 -7.37
CA SER A 309 1.20 13.37 -6.94
C SER A 309 0.33 13.63 -5.71
N PHE A 310 0.75 14.57 -4.90
CA PHE A 310 0.04 15.14 -3.75
C PHE A 310 0.63 16.51 -3.46
N ASP A 311 -0.20 17.44 -3.04
CA ASP A 311 0.19 18.84 -2.85
C ASP A 311 0.95 19.39 -4.07
N GLU A 312 2.08 20.03 -3.88
CA GLU A 312 2.98 20.51 -4.94
C GLU A 312 3.86 19.40 -5.55
N TYR A 313 3.93 18.23 -4.92
CA TYR A 313 4.82 17.14 -5.36
C TYR A 313 4.24 16.34 -6.51
N LYS A 314 5.04 16.17 -7.57
CA LYS A 314 4.70 15.34 -8.74
C LYS A 314 5.90 14.46 -9.08
N PHE A 315 5.70 13.15 -9.08
CA PHE A 315 6.73 12.15 -9.38
C PHE A 315 6.32 11.32 -10.59
N SER A 316 7.24 11.10 -11.51
CA SER A 316 6.99 10.31 -12.70
C SER A 316 8.22 9.49 -13.08
N ILE A 317 8.00 8.27 -13.56
CA ILE A 317 9.01 7.35 -14.07
C ILE A 317 8.71 6.91 -15.50
N LEU A 318 8.19 7.83 -16.33
CA LEU A 318 7.80 7.54 -17.72
C LEU A 318 8.94 6.96 -18.57
N ASP A 319 10.19 7.28 -18.27
CA ASP A 319 11.39 6.79 -18.94
C ASP A 319 11.81 5.37 -18.50
N ARG A 320 11.23 4.85 -17.42
CA ARG A 320 11.57 3.54 -16.81
C ARG A 320 10.36 2.67 -16.51
N VAL A 321 9.24 2.94 -17.18
CA VAL A 321 8.01 2.13 -16.98
C VAL A 321 8.33 0.66 -17.24
N PHE A 322 7.93 -0.20 -16.30
CA PHE A 322 8.20 -1.64 -16.27
C PHE A 322 9.68 -2.06 -16.08
N PHE A 323 10.60 -1.15 -15.70
CA PHE A 323 12.03 -1.47 -15.49
C PHE A 323 12.59 -0.89 -14.19
#